data_ec0e6be5ce0afe6e67717a754001bc33
#
_entry.id   ec0e6be5ce0afe6e67717a754001bc33
#
_cell.length_a   1.000
_cell.length_b   1.000
_cell.length_c   1.000
_cell.angle_alpha   90.00
_cell.angle_beta   90.00
_cell.angle_gamma   90.00
#
_symmetry.space_group_name_H-M   'P 1'
#
loop_
_entity.id
_entity.type
_entity.pdbx_description
1 polymer ?
#
loop_
_entity_poly.entity_id
_entity_poly.type
_entity_poly.pdbx_seq_one_letter_code
_entity_poly.pdbx_strand_id
1 'polypeptide(L)'
;MLPTMSASGEAVLENRLISPSNLKRGDLVTYISPLDPTRMVCKRLIGLPGDIICVDPTGKMAPSTEHVLIPKGHVWFIGDNAEMSRDSRQYGPVSMGLIRGKLVAKVWPLSSASWFRNNFRYVDSLSQ
;
A
#
# COMPACT_ATOMS: atom_id res chain seq x y z
N MET A 1 6.75 -8.05 0.64
CA MET A 1 5.69 -7.83 -0.37
C MET A 1 5.60 -8.96 -1.40
N LEU A 2 5.45 -10.15 -0.95
CA LEU A 2 5.16 -11.27 -1.86
C LEU A 2 3.73 -11.12 -2.42
N PRO A 3 3.46 -11.47 -3.67
CA PRO A 3 4.38 -12.00 -4.67
C PRO A 3 5.11 -10.93 -5.50
N THR A 4 4.85 -9.64 -5.26
CA THR A 4 5.41 -8.55 -6.07
C THR A 4 6.93 -8.50 -5.96
N MET A 5 7.46 -8.76 -4.76
CA MET A 5 8.90 -8.82 -4.49
C MET A 5 9.23 -10.09 -3.72
N SER A 6 10.43 -10.63 -3.97
CA SER A 6 10.94 -11.76 -3.19
C SER A 6 11.25 -11.33 -1.77
N ALA A 7 11.32 -12.32 -0.86
CA ALA A 7 11.67 -12.08 0.53
C ALA A 7 13.10 -11.58 0.72
N SER A 8 14.01 -11.86 -0.22
CA SER A 8 15.41 -11.47 -0.14
C SER A 8 16.04 -11.41 -1.53
N GLY A 9 17.21 -10.79 -1.62
CA GLY A 9 18.04 -10.82 -2.82
C GLY A 9 17.59 -9.88 -3.94
N GLU A 10 16.68 -8.96 -3.67
CA GLU A 10 16.25 -7.97 -4.66
C GLU A 10 16.62 -6.56 -4.24
N ALA A 11 17.05 -5.75 -5.22
CA ALA A 11 17.21 -4.31 -5.05
C ALA A 11 16.14 -3.57 -5.83
N VAL A 12 15.61 -2.51 -5.25
CA VAL A 12 14.53 -1.70 -5.82
C VAL A 12 14.97 -0.24 -5.92
N LEU A 13 14.40 0.45 -6.90
CA LEU A 13 14.60 1.89 -7.07
C LEU A 13 13.44 2.63 -6.40
N GLU A 14 13.78 3.48 -5.44
CA GLU A 14 12.83 4.26 -4.65
C GLU A 14 12.97 5.74 -5.00
N ASN A 15 11.86 6.39 -5.26
CA ASN A 15 11.81 7.84 -5.42
C ASN A 15 11.38 8.49 -4.10
N ARG A 16 12.32 9.18 -3.44
CA ARG A 16 12.06 9.88 -2.18
C ARG A 16 11.70 11.36 -2.35
N LEU A 17 11.72 11.86 -3.58
CA LEU A 17 11.43 13.26 -3.89
C LEU A 17 9.97 13.50 -4.25
N ILE A 18 9.09 12.56 -3.90
CA ILE A 18 7.66 12.67 -4.20
C ILE A 18 6.96 13.57 -3.19
N SER A 19 5.93 14.27 -3.66
CA SER A 19 4.94 14.91 -2.79
C SER A 19 3.83 13.90 -2.48
N PRO A 20 3.37 13.79 -1.22
CA PRO A 20 2.24 12.91 -0.90
C PRO A 20 0.98 13.19 -1.74
N SER A 21 0.80 14.43 -2.19
CA SER A 21 -0.33 14.80 -3.06
C SER A 21 -0.25 14.18 -4.46
N ASN A 22 0.92 13.70 -4.87
CA ASN A 22 1.12 13.07 -6.18
C ASN A 22 0.96 11.56 -6.16
N LEU A 23 0.68 10.98 -5.01
CA LEU A 23 0.46 9.54 -4.89
C LEU A 23 -0.90 9.16 -5.47
N LYS A 24 -0.93 7.98 -6.09
CA LYS A 24 -2.13 7.43 -6.71
C LYS A 24 -2.45 6.06 -6.11
N ARG A 25 -3.72 5.69 -6.12
CA ARG A 25 -4.13 4.34 -5.73
C ARG A 25 -3.41 3.32 -6.59
N GLY A 26 -2.91 2.27 -5.96
CA GLY A 26 -2.13 1.23 -6.62
C GLY A 26 -0.63 1.42 -6.57
N ASP A 27 -0.13 2.57 -6.13
CA ASP A 27 1.30 2.80 -5.99
C ASP A 27 1.89 1.95 -4.86
N LEU A 28 3.13 1.49 -5.05
CA LEU A 28 3.93 0.90 -3.98
C LEU A 28 4.65 2.00 -3.22
N VAL A 29 4.39 2.11 -1.93
CA VAL A 29 4.85 3.23 -1.12
C VAL A 29 5.64 2.70 0.08
N THR A 30 6.75 3.37 0.39
CA THR A 30 7.52 3.12 1.59
C THR A 30 7.13 4.13 2.66
N TYR A 31 6.91 3.64 3.87
CA TYR A 31 6.53 4.47 5.00
C TYR A 31 7.04 3.86 6.31
N ILE A 32 7.12 4.70 7.34
CA ILE A 32 7.49 4.24 8.67
C ILE A 32 6.27 3.56 9.30
N SER A 33 6.48 2.34 9.84
CA SER A 33 5.40 1.60 10.47
C SER A 33 4.80 2.38 11.64
N PRO A 34 3.46 2.54 11.72
CA PRO A 34 2.84 3.14 12.88
C PRO A 34 2.95 2.26 14.14
N LEU A 35 3.29 0.98 13.98
CA LEU A 35 3.48 0.06 15.12
C LEU A 35 4.90 0.10 15.67
N ASP A 36 5.89 0.45 14.83
CA ASP A 36 7.31 0.46 15.21
C ASP A 36 8.03 1.55 14.42
N PRO A 37 8.37 2.69 15.05
CA PRO A 37 8.99 3.80 14.34
C PRO A 37 10.42 3.51 13.86
N THR A 38 11.01 2.38 14.25
CA THR A 38 12.33 1.96 13.75
C THR A 38 12.25 1.14 12.47
N ARG A 39 11.05 0.76 12.04
CA ARG A 39 10.85 -0.07 10.84
C ARG A 39 10.26 0.76 9.69
N MET A 40 10.84 0.56 8.52
CA MET A 40 10.27 1.03 7.26
C MET A 40 9.59 -0.16 6.57
N VAL A 41 8.40 0.05 6.07
CA VAL A 41 7.63 -0.97 5.37
C VAL A 41 7.25 -0.47 3.99
N CYS A 42 6.99 -1.41 3.08
CA CYS A 42 6.51 -1.13 1.75
C CYS A 42 5.18 -1.84 1.53
N LYS A 43 4.16 -1.09 1.20
CA LYS A 43 2.81 -1.61 0.96
C LYS A 43 2.20 -0.90 -0.24
N ARG A 44 1.08 -1.46 -0.70
CA ARG A 44 0.34 -0.86 -1.81
C ARG A 44 -0.68 0.13 -1.29
N LEU A 45 -0.67 1.33 -1.85
CA LEU A 45 -1.65 2.38 -1.52
C LEU A 45 -3.00 2.02 -2.14
N ILE A 46 -4.02 1.90 -1.31
CA ILE A 46 -5.38 1.52 -1.75
C ILE A 46 -6.36 2.67 -1.59
N GLY A 47 -6.22 3.48 -0.55
CA GLY A 47 -7.16 4.55 -0.27
C GLY A 47 -6.49 5.90 0.00
N LEU A 48 -7.13 6.95 -0.49
CA LEU A 48 -6.72 8.34 -0.34
C LEU A 48 -7.66 9.07 0.63
N PRO A 49 -7.27 10.26 1.14
CA PRO A 49 -8.14 11.03 2.04
C PRO A 49 -9.52 11.23 1.43
N GLY A 50 -10.55 11.00 2.22
CA GLY A 50 -11.95 11.12 1.80
C GLY A 50 -12.54 9.86 1.21
N ASP A 51 -11.75 8.83 0.95
CA ASP A 51 -12.25 7.55 0.46
C ASP A 51 -12.96 6.77 1.57
N ILE A 52 -13.95 5.98 1.19
CA ILE A 52 -14.60 5.01 2.06
C ILE A 52 -14.06 3.63 1.68
N ILE A 53 -13.42 2.97 2.63
CA ILE A 53 -12.74 1.69 2.42
C ILE A 53 -13.48 0.59 3.16
N CYS A 54 -13.74 -0.52 2.47
CA CYS A 54 -14.12 -1.77 3.13
C CYS A 54 -12.88 -2.39 3.77
N VAL A 55 -12.90 -2.57 5.09
CA VAL A 55 -11.73 -3.02 5.84
C VAL A 55 -11.26 -4.38 5.38
N ASP A 56 -12.18 -5.34 5.26
CA ASP A 56 -11.87 -6.66 4.72
C ASP A 56 -13.06 -7.22 3.94
N PRO A 57 -13.02 -7.13 2.60
CA PRO A 57 -14.11 -7.66 1.78
C PRO A 57 -14.31 -9.18 1.92
N THR A 58 -13.28 -9.91 2.37
CA THR A 58 -13.38 -11.36 2.56
C THR A 58 -14.09 -11.74 3.86
N GLY A 59 -14.20 -10.84 4.81
CA GLY A 59 -14.80 -11.11 6.11
C GLY A 59 -13.94 -11.88 7.10
N LYS A 60 -12.68 -12.20 6.75
CA LYS A 60 -11.81 -13.04 7.60
C LYS A 60 -11.25 -12.29 8.80
N MET A 61 -10.88 -11.03 8.64
CA MET A 61 -10.24 -10.21 9.67
C MET A 61 -11.20 -9.22 10.31
N ALA A 62 -12.23 -8.83 9.57
CA ALA A 62 -13.27 -7.90 10.01
C ALA A 62 -14.54 -8.21 9.26
N PRO A 63 -15.73 -7.83 9.79
CA PRO A 63 -16.97 -8.02 9.05
C PRO A 63 -16.91 -7.40 7.66
N SER A 64 -17.42 -8.10 6.65
CA SER A 64 -17.42 -7.63 5.27
C SER A 64 -18.23 -6.35 5.06
N THR A 65 -19.04 -5.98 6.03
CA THR A 65 -19.83 -4.74 6.03
C THR A 65 -19.10 -3.58 6.70
N GLU A 66 -17.95 -3.82 7.33
CA GLU A 66 -17.21 -2.76 8.02
C GLU A 66 -16.50 -1.86 7.03
N HIS A 67 -16.80 -0.57 7.12
CA HIS A 67 -16.20 0.46 6.27
C HIS A 67 -15.61 1.58 7.12
N VAL A 68 -14.55 2.19 6.60
CA VAL A 68 -13.85 3.29 7.25
C VAL A 68 -13.74 4.46 6.28
N LEU A 69 -14.08 5.66 6.74
CA LEU A 69 -13.79 6.90 6.02
C LEU A 69 -12.36 7.30 6.34
N ILE A 70 -11.53 7.45 5.31
CA ILE A 70 -10.14 7.87 5.48
C ILE A 70 -10.11 9.37 5.77
N PRO A 71 -9.59 9.79 6.94
CA PRO A 71 -9.58 11.20 7.30
C PRO A 71 -8.57 11.99 6.47
N LYS A 72 -8.70 13.30 6.52
CA LYS A 72 -7.74 14.22 5.89
C LYS A 72 -6.33 13.95 6.40
N GLY A 73 -5.36 13.97 5.49
CA GLY A 73 -3.96 13.74 5.85
C GLY A 73 -3.59 12.28 6.09
N HIS A 74 -4.49 11.35 5.82
CA HIS A 74 -4.27 9.91 6.02
C HIS A 74 -4.52 9.13 4.74
N VAL A 75 -3.96 7.94 4.69
CA VAL A 75 -4.08 7.01 3.56
C VAL A 75 -4.25 5.59 4.08
N TRP A 76 -4.60 4.66 3.18
CA TRP A 76 -4.84 3.27 3.53
C TRP A 76 -3.93 2.38 2.70
N PHE A 77 -3.17 1.50 3.37
CA PHE A 77 -2.23 0.58 2.75
C PHE A 77 -2.62 -0.87 2.96
N ILE A 78 -2.40 -1.71 1.96
CA ILE A 78 -2.56 -3.16 2.05
C ILE A 78 -1.33 -3.81 1.42
N GLY A 79 -0.83 -4.88 2.07
CA GLY A 79 0.22 -5.71 1.51
C GLY A 79 -0.31 -6.61 0.40
N ASP A 80 0.50 -6.87 -0.63
CA ASP A 80 0.10 -7.73 -1.75
C ASP A 80 -0.14 -9.18 -1.30
N ASN A 81 0.55 -9.64 -0.25
CA ASN A 81 0.22 -10.91 0.41
C ASN A 81 -0.72 -10.63 1.57
N ALA A 82 -2.00 -10.53 1.29
CA ALA A 82 -3.02 -10.07 2.22
C ALA A 82 -3.13 -10.92 3.49
N GLU A 83 -2.87 -12.23 3.41
CA GLU A 83 -3.00 -13.14 4.55
C GLU A 83 -1.83 -13.01 5.53
N MET A 84 -0.65 -12.59 5.03
CA MET A 84 0.58 -12.53 5.82
C MET A 84 0.99 -11.10 6.15
N SER A 85 0.19 -10.10 5.79
CA SER A 85 0.55 -8.70 5.89
C SER A 85 -0.05 -8.04 7.13
N ARG A 86 0.78 -7.26 7.83
CA ARG A 86 0.29 -6.27 8.80
C ARG A 86 0.16 -4.93 8.09
N ASP A 87 -1.05 -4.43 8.00
CA ASP A 87 -1.34 -3.23 7.24
C ASP A 87 -2.52 -2.47 7.84
N SER A 88 -3.11 -1.54 7.07
CA SER A 88 -4.20 -0.71 7.57
C SER A 88 -5.42 -1.50 8.05
N ARG A 89 -5.58 -2.76 7.63
CA ARG A 89 -6.66 -3.61 8.17
C ARG A 89 -6.50 -3.86 9.66
N GLN A 90 -5.27 -3.82 10.20
CA GLN A 90 -4.99 -3.97 11.62
C GLN A 90 -4.85 -2.63 12.34
N TYR A 91 -4.13 -1.66 11.76
CA TYR A 91 -3.84 -0.41 12.47
C TYR A 91 -4.58 0.83 11.93
N GLY A 92 -5.44 0.65 10.94
CA GLY A 92 -6.25 1.75 10.44
C GLY A 92 -5.52 2.69 9.49
N PRO A 93 -6.09 3.87 9.23
CA PRO A 93 -5.47 4.85 8.35
C PRO A 93 -4.09 5.29 8.84
N VAL A 94 -3.18 5.51 7.90
CA VAL A 94 -1.80 5.89 8.18
C VAL A 94 -1.61 7.36 7.84
N SER A 95 -0.97 8.10 8.75
CA SER A 95 -0.64 9.51 8.52
C SER A 95 0.28 9.66 7.31
N MET A 96 -0.04 10.59 6.42
CA MET A 96 0.81 10.93 5.28
C MET A 96 2.21 11.41 5.71
N GLY A 97 2.36 11.90 6.94
CA GLY A 97 3.65 12.28 7.49
C GLY A 97 4.62 11.12 7.67
N LEU A 98 4.14 9.88 7.68
CA LEU A 98 4.99 8.69 7.77
C LEU A 98 5.52 8.22 6.41
N ILE A 99 5.01 8.75 5.30
CA ILE A 99 5.42 8.35 3.95
C ILE A 99 6.85 8.84 3.70
N ARG A 100 7.68 7.96 3.11
CA ARG A 100 9.08 8.26 2.79
C ARG A 100 9.37 8.23 1.31
N GLY A 101 8.72 7.37 0.54
CA GLY A 101 9.01 7.27 -0.88
C GLY A 101 8.01 6.41 -1.64
N LYS A 102 8.29 6.26 -2.92
CA LYS A 102 7.51 5.44 -3.83
C LYS A 102 8.46 4.52 -4.59
N LEU A 103 8.15 3.23 -4.65
CA LEU A 103 8.94 2.28 -5.44
C LEU A 103 8.62 2.46 -6.93
N VAL A 104 9.66 2.55 -7.74
CA VAL A 104 9.57 2.80 -9.18
C VAL A 104 9.88 1.55 -9.98
N ALA A 105 10.94 0.83 -9.62
CA ALA A 105 11.43 -0.31 -10.39
C ALA A 105 12.16 -1.31 -9.52
N LYS A 106 12.15 -2.57 -9.97
CA LYS A 106 13.03 -3.62 -9.48
C LYS A 106 14.27 -3.61 -10.37
N VAL A 107 15.45 -3.41 -9.79
CA VAL A 107 16.69 -3.25 -10.55
C VAL A 107 17.67 -4.39 -10.34
N TRP A 108 17.50 -5.22 -9.33
CA TRP A 108 18.37 -6.36 -9.05
C TRP A 108 17.54 -7.56 -8.57
N PRO A 109 17.81 -8.78 -9.00
CA PRO A 109 18.79 -9.12 -10.06
C PRO A 109 18.36 -8.61 -11.43
N LEU A 110 19.32 -8.37 -12.32
CA LEU A 110 19.03 -7.83 -13.66
C LEU A 110 18.10 -8.73 -14.47
N SER A 111 18.18 -10.06 -14.26
CA SER A 111 17.30 -11.02 -14.94
C SER A 111 15.82 -10.84 -14.65
N SER A 112 15.48 -10.17 -13.54
CA SER A 112 14.10 -9.91 -13.15
C SER A 112 13.81 -8.42 -13.01
N ALA A 113 14.68 -7.56 -13.57
CA ALA A 113 14.48 -6.11 -13.53
C ALA A 113 13.20 -5.72 -14.27
N SER A 114 12.40 -4.86 -13.66
CA SER A 114 11.12 -4.42 -14.19
C SER A 114 10.64 -3.16 -13.48
N TRP A 115 9.75 -2.43 -14.16
CA TRP A 115 9.05 -1.32 -13.54
C TRP A 115 7.90 -1.88 -12.68
N PHE A 116 7.65 -1.26 -11.55
CA PHE A 116 6.44 -1.57 -10.80
C PHE A 116 5.25 -0.90 -11.47
N ARG A 117 4.28 -1.72 -11.86
CA ARG A 117 3.07 -1.25 -12.52
C ARG A 117 2.00 -0.96 -11.50
N ASN A 118 1.28 0.11 -11.74
CA ASN A 118 0.06 0.40 -11.01
C ASN A 118 -1.08 -0.31 -11.74
N ASN A 119 -1.50 -1.46 -11.18
CA ASN A 119 -2.58 -2.26 -11.74
C ASN A 119 -3.90 -2.12 -10.96
N PHE A 120 -4.01 -1.04 -10.20
CA PHE A 120 -5.22 -0.76 -9.45
C PHE A 120 -6.40 -0.54 -10.39
N ARG A 121 -7.54 -1.13 -10.04
CA ARG A 121 -8.80 -0.96 -10.76
C ARG A 121 -9.90 -0.63 -9.78
N TYR A 122 -10.76 0.31 -10.16
CA TYR A 122 -11.96 0.59 -9.39
C TYR A 122 -12.99 -0.51 -9.61
N VAL A 123 -13.57 -0.99 -8.52
CA VAL A 123 -14.74 -1.84 -8.59
C VAL A 123 -15.96 -0.92 -8.44
N ASP A 124 -16.61 -0.65 -9.57
CA ASP A 124 -17.79 0.20 -9.61
C ASP A 124 -19.04 -0.69 -9.47
N SER A 125 -19.93 -0.33 -8.54
CA SER A 125 -21.18 -1.04 -8.37
C SER A 125 -22.05 -1.05 -9.62
N LEU A 126 -21.89 -0.06 -10.50
CA LEU A 126 -22.63 0.02 -11.76
C LEU A 126 -22.06 -0.89 -12.84
N SER A 127 -20.85 -1.41 -12.68
CA SER A 127 -20.21 -2.29 -13.65
C SER A 127 -20.42 -3.77 -13.36
N GLN A 128 -21.12 -4.07 -12.30
CA GLN A 128 -21.39 -5.44 -11.87
C GLN A 128 -22.61 -6.06 -12.54
#